data_d52bf7e39624f86003a317c27a1b4e09
#
_entry.id   d52bf7e39624f86003a317c27a1b4e09
#
_cell.length_a   1.000
_cell.length_b   1.000
_cell.length_c   1.000
_cell.angle_alpha   90.00
_cell.angle_beta   90.00
_cell.angle_gamma   90.00
#
_symmetry.space_group_name_H-M   'P 1'
#
loop_
_entity.id
_entity.type
_entity.pdbx_description
1 polymer ?
#
loop_
_entity_poly.entity_id
_entity_poly.type
_entity_poly.pdbx_seq_one_letter_code
_entity_poly.pdbx_strand_id
1 'polypeptide(L)'
;ILPGILTFSKINKISIKIIVAINKLESANTFSNKFNQLKDLLGIDDLVKYEFIFCNGSSKNFISQYSKNNKLVAGIISIPDHLHFEWSKTLIEAKIPILVVKPLTLKLEESNELFNLSKDLSIPIFVEFHKRFDRQLKYAKDSFMKGLIGIPLYSFTEYTQRKEVPLENFRSWVEKSNIFSYLGVHYVDVIKYVTGSTPKRVSATGQKYFLSSKGINTFDSIQCNIIWETNNKTLFNQIIISNWVESNKSSAMSKQDFHLIGTSGRIDCEQKERGLRILTDTNYTEEINPDFTRIFSQKESFIFEGYGIDSIKNYLHNILNQDFQNLDCRACNIKEALSST
;
A
#
# COMPACT_ATOMS: atom_id res chain seq x y z
N ILE A 1 3.10 -8.12 -3.24
CA ILE A 1 2.39 -8.39 -4.50
C ILE A 1 2.53 -9.88 -4.87
N LEU A 2 3.72 -10.37 -5.23
CA LEU A 2 3.94 -11.72 -5.76
C LEU A 2 3.37 -12.83 -4.86
N PRO A 3 3.59 -12.85 -3.54
CA PRO A 3 2.96 -13.84 -2.66
C PRO A 3 1.44 -13.86 -2.74
N GLY A 4 0.81 -12.68 -2.89
CA GLY A 4 -0.64 -12.55 -3.03
C GLY A 4 -1.16 -13.17 -4.33
N ILE A 5 -0.49 -12.93 -5.46
CA ILE A 5 -0.83 -13.52 -6.76
C ILE A 5 -0.70 -15.05 -6.73
N LEU A 6 0.43 -15.54 -6.22
CA LEU A 6 0.69 -16.99 -6.13
C LEU A 6 -0.32 -17.68 -5.20
N THR A 7 -0.59 -17.10 -4.04
CA THR A 7 -1.59 -17.63 -3.10
C THR A 7 -3.00 -17.63 -3.71
N PHE A 8 -3.36 -16.55 -4.41
CA PHE A 8 -4.65 -16.46 -5.09
C PHE A 8 -4.81 -17.56 -6.16
N SER A 9 -3.78 -17.75 -7.01
CA SER A 9 -3.77 -18.80 -8.01
C SER A 9 -3.90 -20.20 -7.39
N LYS A 10 -3.15 -20.47 -6.31
CA LYS A 10 -3.20 -21.74 -5.59
C LYS A 10 -4.59 -22.05 -5.04
N ILE A 11 -5.18 -21.11 -4.31
CA ILE A 11 -6.48 -21.30 -3.63
C ILE A 11 -7.60 -21.50 -4.65
N ASN A 12 -7.61 -20.71 -5.72
CA ASN A 12 -8.68 -20.72 -6.72
C ASN A 12 -8.42 -21.68 -7.87
N LYS A 13 -7.25 -22.34 -7.94
CA LYS A 13 -6.80 -23.23 -9.02
C LYS A 13 -6.88 -22.58 -10.40
N ILE A 14 -6.48 -21.30 -10.48
CA ILE A 14 -6.52 -20.48 -11.69
C ILE A 14 -5.12 -20.32 -12.26
N SER A 15 -4.95 -20.61 -13.55
CA SER A 15 -3.70 -20.32 -14.26
C SER A 15 -3.53 -18.84 -14.49
N ILE A 16 -2.35 -18.29 -14.10
CA ILE A 16 -2.00 -16.89 -14.27
C ILE A 16 -0.68 -16.77 -15.04
N LYS A 17 -0.66 -15.95 -16.09
CA LYS A 17 0.58 -15.52 -16.75
C LYS A 17 0.89 -14.08 -16.33
N ILE A 18 2.04 -13.89 -15.69
CA ILE A 18 2.52 -12.58 -15.24
C ILE A 18 3.45 -12.00 -16.31
N ILE A 19 3.15 -10.81 -16.81
CA ILE A 19 4.04 -10.08 -17.69
C ILE A 19 4.75 -9.02 -16.85
N VAL A 20 6.07 -9.13 -16.72
CA VAL A 20 6.88 -8.30 -15.85
C VAL A 20 7.64 -7.27 -16.67
N ALA A 21 7.31 -5.99 -16.45
CA ALA A 21 8.07 -4.87 -17.02
C ALA A 21 9.40 -4.71 -16.26
N ILE A 22 10.52 -4.75 -16.93
CA ILE A 22 11.86 -4.61 -16.34
C ILE A 22 12.75 -3.68 -17.16
N ASN A 23 13.76 -3.14 -16.49
CA ASN A 23 14.76 -2.24 -17.12
C ASN A 23 16.16 -2.84 -17.16
N LYS A 24 16.46 -3.77 -16.27
CA LYS A 24 17.81 -4.34 -16.12
C LYS A 24 17.74 -5.85 -15.95
N LEU A 25 18.73 -6.55 -16.48
CA LEU A 25 18.85 -8.01 -16.36
C LEU A 25 18.96 -8.47 -14.89
N GLU A 26 19.62 -7.69 -14.06
CA GLU A 26 19.74 -7.94 -12.63
C GLU A 26 18.36 -8.01 -11.93
N SER A 27 17.44 -7.12 -12.30
CA SER A 27 16.07 -7.13 -11.80
C SER A 27 15.30 -8.39 -12.24
N ALA A 28 15.54 -8.85 -13.46
CA ALA A 28 14.98 -10.11 -13.96
C ALA A 28 15.47 -11.30 -13.14
N ASN A 29 16.77 -11.39 -12.90
CA ASN A 29 17.38 -12.46 -12.10
C ASN A 29 16.84 -12.46 -10.66
N THR A 30 16.75 -11.28 -10.04
CA THR A 30 16.18 -11.13 -8.69
C THR A 30 14.73 -11.58 -8.64
N PHE A 31 13.93 -11.19 -9.62
CA PHE A 31 12.53 -11.63 -9.71
C PHE A 31 12.44 -13.15 -9.90
N SER A 32 13.21 -13.73 -10.84
CA SER A 32 13.20 -15.17 -11.13
C SER A 32 13.55 -16.00 -9.90
N ASN A 33 14.61 -15.62 -9.19
CA ASN A 33 15.03 -16.31 -7.98
C ASN A 33 13.92 -16.29 -6.91
N LYS A 34 13.34 -15.11 -6.67
CA LYS A 34 12.27 -14.96 -5.68
C LYS A 34 10.99 -15.68 -6.11
N PHE A 35 10.65 -15.66 -7.39
CA PHE A 35 9.50 -16.37 -7.94
C PHE A 35 9.64 -17.88 -7.73
N ASN A 36 10.80 -18.46 -8.09
CA ASN A 36 11.05 -19.90 -7.95
C ASN A 36 11.01 -20.34 -6.48
N GLN A 37 11.68 -19.59 -5.58
CA GLN A 37 11.62 -19.87 -4.14
C GLN A 37 10.19 -19.87 -3.59
N LEU A 38 9.38 -18.91 -4.00
CA LEU A 38 7.98 -18.81 -3.55
C LEU A 38 7.11 -19.92 -4.18
N LYS A 39 7.35 -20.24 -5.45
CA LYS A 39 6.67 -21.31 -6.17
C LYS A 39 6.92 -22.67 -5.50
N ASP A 40 8.18 -22.99 -5.24
CA ASP A 40 8.59 -24.23 -4.56
C ASP A 40 7.98 -24.33 -3.16
N LEU A 41 8.06 -23.22 -2.39
CA LEU A 41 7.52 -23.14 -1.04
C LEU A 41 5.99 -23.34 -0.99
N LEU A 42 5.29 -22.84 -1.97
CA LEU A 42 3.82 -22.99 -2.08
C LEU A 42 3.40 -24.32 -2.72
N GLY A 43 4.31 -25.07 -3.32
CA GLY A 43 3.98 -26.28 -4.10
C GLY A 43 3.06 -26.00 -5.29
N ILE A 44 3.36 -24.91 -6.04
CA ILE A 44 2.56 -24.49 -7.20
C ILE A 44 3.38 -24.75 -8.47
N ASP A 45 3.22 -25.89 -9.12
CA ASP A 45 4.08 -26.21 -10.26
C ASP A 45 3.75 -25.37 -11.50
N ASP A 46 2.68 -25.60 -12.22
CA ASP A 46 2.42 -24.97 -13.51
C ASP A 46 1.29 -23.90 -13.53
N LEU A 47 0.73 -23.58 -12.37
CA LEU A 47 -0.39 -22.63 -12.29
C LEU A 47 0.02 -21.19 -12.61
N VAL A 48 1.25 -20.79 -12.27
CA VAL A 48 1.71 -19.42 -12.53
C VAL A 48 2.99 -19.46 -13.36
N LYS A 49 2.97 -18.71 -14.47
CA LYS A 49 4.12 -18.51 -15.37
C LYS A 49 4.41 -17.03 -15.48
N TYR A 50 5.62 -16.66 -15.85
CA TYR A 50 5.98 -15.26 -16.11
C TYR A 50 6.77 -15.10 -17.40
N GLU A 51 6.75 -13.88 -17.91
CA GLU A 51 7.53 -13.41 -19.06
C GLU A 51 8.03 -12.00 -18.80
N PHE A 52 9.24 -11.68 -19.23
CA PHE A 52 9.81 -10.34 -19.10
C PHE A 52 9.66 -9.52 -20.37
N ILE A 53 9.35 -8.23 -20.19
CA ILE A 53 9.46 -7.21 -21.24
C ILE A 53 10.46 -6.16 -20.81
N PHE A 54 11.53 -5.99 -21.57
CA PHE A 54 12.50 -4.93 -21.39
C PHE A 54 11.99 -3.63 -21.99
N CYS A 55 11.59 -2.68 -21.14
CA CYS A 55 10.89 -1.47 -21.56
C CYS A 55 11.71 -0.17 -21.38
N ASN A 56 12.95 -0.25 -20.91
CA ASN A 56 13.82 0.90 -20.64
C ASN A 56 13.15 2.02 -19.83
N GLY A 57 12.31 1.65 -18.85
CA GLY A 57 11.58 2.58 -17.99
C GLY A 57 10.33 3.21 -18.62
N SER A 58 10.02 2.91 -19.88
CA SER A 58 8.90 3.50 -20.60
C SER A 58 7.66 2.60 -20.60
N SER A 59 6.58 3.10 -20.02
CA SER A 59 5.26 2.47 -20.05
C SER A 59 4.73 2.29 -21.48
N LYS A 60 5.00 3.27 -22.37
CA LYS A 60 4.62 3.22 -23.78
C LYS A 60 5.36 2.10 -24.53
N ASN A 61 6.66 1.95 -24.27
CA ASN A 61 7.43 0.85 -24.85
C ASN A 61 6.90 -0.50 -24.38
N PHE A 62 6.53 -0.63 -23.11
CA PHE A 62 5.93 -1.83 -22.56
C PHE A 62 4.65 -2.20 -23.32
N ILE A 63 3.71 -1.27 -23.42
CA ILE A 63 2.44 -1.51 -24.11
C ILE A 63 2.67 -1.79 -25.60
N SER A 64 3.53 -1.06 -26.29
CA SER A 64 3.79 -1.27 -27.73
C SER A 64 4.38 -2.65 -28.05
N GLN A 65 5.22 -3.18 -27.15
CA GLN A 65 5.78 -4.53 -27.33
C GLN A 65 4.77 -5.63 -27.04
N TYR A 66 3.86 -5.41 -26.08
CA TYR A 66 2.93 -6.44 -25.64
C TYR A 66 1.61 -6.46 -26.42
N SER A 67 1.06 -5.29 -26.78
CA SER A 67 -0.29 -5.16 -27.36
C SER A 67 -0.47 -5.73 -28.76
N LYS A 68 0.63 -6.06 -29.46
CA LYS A 68 0.54 -6.51 -30.86
C LYS A 68 -0.16 -7.86 -31.03
N ASN A 69 -0.14 -8.74 -30.02
CA ASN A 69 -0.71 -10.10 -30.13
C ASN A 69 -1.36 -10.64 -28.83
N ASN A 70 -1.46 -9.84 -27.76
CA ASN A 70 -1.91 -10.33 -26.47
C ASN A 70 -2.81 -9.31 -25.76
N LYS A 71 -3.76 -9.78 -24.96
CA LYS A 71 -4.63 -8.94 -24.14
C LYS A 71 -4.23 -9.04 -22.67
N LEU A 72 -3.79 -7.92 -22.07
CA LEU A 72 -3.66 -7.81 -20.62
C LEU A 72 -5.05 -7.65 -20.00
N VAL A 73 -5.34 -8.46 -19.00
CA VAL A 73 -6.63 -8.40 -18.27
C VAL A 73 -6.59 -7.48 -17.07
N ALA A 74 -5.39 -7.24 -16.51
CA ALA A 74 -5.18 -6.38 -15.36
C ALA A 74 -3.73 -5.91 -15.28
N GLY A 75 -3.49 -4.76 -14.64
CA GLY A 75 -2.17 -4.23 -14.32
C GLY A 75 -1.98 -4.04 -12.81
N ILE A 76 -0.77 -4.28 -12.32
CA ILE A 76 -0.37 -3.94 -10.95
C ILE A 76 0.86 -3.05 -11.03
N ILE A 77 0.76 -1.81 -10.56
CA ILE A 77 1.83 -0.81 -10.57
C ILE A 77 2.45 -0.78 -9.18
N SER A 78 3.67 -1.31 -9.06
CA SER A 78 4.45 -1.38 -7.83
C SER A 78 5.89 -0.95 -8.14
N ILE A 79 6.06 0.35 -8.35
CA ILE A 79 7.27 1.03 -8.77
C ILE A 79 7.49 2.27 -7.90
N PRO A 80 8.62 3.03 -8.02
CA PRO A 80 8.80 4.28 -7.28
C PRO A 80 7.67 5.29 -7.51
N ASP A 81 7.23 5.97 -6.44
CA ASP A 81 6.05 6.84 -6.37
C ASP A 81 5.93 7.84 -7.53
N HIS A 82 7.05 8.46 -7.91
CA HIS A 82 7.10 9.49 -8.96
C HIS A 82 6.82 8.95 -10.38
N LEU A 83 6.76 7.63 -10.56
CA LEU A 83 6.46 6.99 -11.84
C LEU A 83 4.99 6.52 -11.94
N HIS A 84 4.24 6.58 -10.84
CA HIS A 84 2.88 6.05 -10.80
C HIS A 84 1.97 6.70 -11.83
N PHE A 85 2.03 8.03 -11.98
CA PHE A 85 1.16 8.76 -12.91
C PHE A 85 1.32 8.29 -14.36
N GLU A 86 2.54 8.29 -14.88
CA GLU A 86 2.80 7.94 -16.28
C GLU A 86 2.39 6.51 -16.60
N TRP A 87 2.75 5.56 -15.71
CA TRP A 87 2.37 4.16 -15.89
C TRP A 87 0.86 3.95 -15.78
N SER A 88 0.21 4.59 -14.81
CA SER A 88 -1.25 4.52 -14.65
C SER A 88 -1.98 5.04 -15.88
N LYS A 89 -1.59 6.23 -16.36
CA LYS A 89 -2.19 6.85 -17.54
C LYS A 89 -2.07 5.95 -18.76
N THR A 90 -0.87 5.45 -19.05
CA THR A 90 -0.63 4.58 -20.21
C THR A 90 -1.45 3.30 -20.18
N LEU A 91 -1.57 2.65 -19.01
CA LEU A 91 -2.35 1.41 -18.89
C LEU A 91 -3.85 1.67 -19.02
N ILE A 92 -4.36 2.76 -18.44
CA ILE A 92 -5.78 3.13 -18.55
C ILE A 92 -6.14 3.53 -19.99
N GLU A 93 -5.28 4.27 -20.70
CA GLU A 93 -5.44 4.58 -22.13
C GLU A 93 -5.47 3.29 -22.98
N ALA A 94 -4.73 2.27 -22.57
CA ALA A 94 -4.78 0.94 -23.18
C ALA A 94 -5.98 0.08 -22.70
N LYS A 95 -6.92 0.66 -21.94
CA LYS A 95 -8.13 0.02 -21.39
C LYS A 95 -7.84 -1.17 -20.46
N ILE A 96 -6.78 -1.08 -19.67
CA ILE A 96 -6.37 -2.09 -18.71
C ILE A 96 -6.72 -1.60 -17.30
N PRO A 97 -7.61 -2.28 -16.54
CA PRO A 97 -7.86 -1.96 -15.13
C PRO A 97 -6.59 -2.17 -14.31
N ILE A 98 -6.35 -1.26 -13.36
CA ILE A 98 -5.09 -1.26 -12.60
C ILE A 98 -5.29 -1.22 -11.09
N LEU A 99 -4.32 -1.80 -10.38
CA LEU A 99 -4.04 -1.57 -8.97
C LEU A 99 -2.72 -0.81 -8.86
N VAL A 100 -2.74 0.37 -8.26
CA VAL A 100 -1.54 1.17 -7.98
C VAL A 100 -1.21 1.05 -6.51
N VAL A 101 0.04 0.74 -6.14
CA VAL A 101 0.44 0.86 -4.74
C VAL A 101 0.38 2.34 -4.33
N LYS A 102 0.06 2.59 -3.04
CA LYS A 102 0.00 3.97 -2.53
C LYS A 102 1.38 4.68 -2.59
N PRO A 103 1.44 6.00 -2.75
CA PRO A 103 0.33 6.90 -3.06
C PRO A 103 -0.19 6.70 -4.48
N LEU A 104 -1.40 7.17 -4.79
CA LEU A 104 -1.90 7.14 -6.17
C LEU A 104 -0.94 7.89 -7.10
N THR A 105 -0.68 9.15 -6.78
CA THR A 105 0.36 10.02 -7.38
C THR A 105 0.95 10.93 -6.31
N LEU A 106 1.96 11.74 -6.68
CA LEU A 106 2.56 12.73 -5.78
C LEU A 106 1.92 14.12 -5.91
N LYS A 107 1.05 14.33 -6.90
CA LYS A 107 0.40 15.62 -7.17
C LYS A 107 -1.10 15.44 -7.34
N LEU A 108 -1.87 16.35 -6.77
CA LEU A 108 -3.33 16.33 -6.86
C LEU A 108 -3.82 16.47 -8.30
N GLU A 109 -3.18 17.29 -9.11
CA GLU A 109 -3.50 17.48 -10.53
C GLU A 109 -3.40 16.19 -11.32
N GLU A 110 -2.33 15.40 -11.07
CA GLU A 110 -2.11 14.10 -11.69
C GLU A 110 -3.20 13.08 -11.27
N SER A 111 -3.56 13.09 -10.00
CA SER A 111 -4.65 12.23 -9.48
C SER A 111 -6.01 12.60 -10.07
N ASN A 112 -6.30 13.89 -10.23
CA ASN A 112 -7.54 14.36 -10.86
C ASN A 112 -7.60 14.00 -12.35
N GLU A 113 -6.47 14.09 -13.06
CA GLU A 113 -6.37 13.66 -14.46
C GLU A 113 -6.67 12.17 -14.60
N LEU A 114 -6.06 11.32 -13.75
CA LEU A 114 -6.33 9.88 -13.75
C LEU A 114 -7.81 9.57 -13.40
N PHE A 115 -8.39 10.31 -12.48
CA PHE A 115 -9.81 10.16 -12.13
C PHE A 115 -10.73 10.45 -13.31
N ASN A 116 -10.52 11.56 -14.02
CA ASN A 116 -11.29 11.92 -15.19
C ASN A 116 -11.11 10.88 -16.30
N LEU A 117 -9.87 10.49 -16.60
CA LEU A 117 -9.55 9.48 -17.61
C LEU A 117 -10.21 8.13 -17.29
N SER A 118 -10.14 7.69 -16.04
CA SER A 118 -10.79 6.45 -15.56
C SER A 118 -12.30 6.49 -15.76
N LYS A 119 -12.92 7.63 -15.47
CA LYS A 119 -14.35 7.85 -15.66
C LYS A 119 -14.74 7.87 -17.14
N ASP A 120 -14.01 8.60 -17.96
CA ASP A 120 -14.31 8.78 -19.39
C ASP A 120 -14.17 7.46 -20.17
N LEU A 121 -13.17 6.67 -19.84
CA LEU A 121 -12.94 5.37 -20.46
C LEU A 121 -13.69 4.22 -19.78
N SER A 122 -14.33 4.46 -18.63
CA SER A 122 -14.97 3.44 -17.78
C SER A 122 -14.03 2.31 -17.38
N ILE A 123 -12.76 2.62 -17.13
CA ILE A 123 -11.73 1.67 -16.71
C ILE A 123 -11.37 1.93 -15.24
N PRO A 124 -11.54 0.96 -14.34
CA PRO A 124 -11.34 1.17 -12.91
C PRO A 124 -9.86 1.27 -12.55
N ILE A 125 -9.57 2.19 -11.62
CA ILE A 125 -8.30 2.32 -10.91
C ILE A 125 -8.56 2.02 -9.44
N PHE A 126 -7.78 1.10 -8.89
CA PHE A 126 -7.72 0.79 -7.47
C PHE A 126 -6.40 1.28 -6.89
N VAL A 127 -6.43 1.70 -5.63
CA VAL A 127 -5.23 2.06 -4.88
C VAL A 127 -5.03 1.07 -3.74
N GLU A 128 -3.83 0.53 -3.63
CA GLU A 128 -3.48 -0.49 -2.64
C GLU A 128 -3.26 0.15 -1.26
N PHE A 129 -4.34 0.42 -0.56
CA PHE A 129 -4.35 0.76 0.86
C PHE A 129 -4.61 -0.50 1.69
N HIS A 130 -3.62 -1.38 1.76
CA HIS A 130 -3.72 -2.70 2.40
C HIS A 130 -4.18 -2.64 3.86
N LYS A 131 -3.94 -1.53 4.57
CA LYS A 131 -4.42 -1.33 5.95
C LYS A 131 -5.94 -1.44 6.08
N ARG A 132 -6.71 -1.18 5.03
CA ARG A 132 -8.17 -1.38 5.03
C ARG A 132 -8.57 -2.86 5.21
N PHE A 133 -7.67 -3.80 4.92
CA PHE A 133 -7.87 -5.24 5.11
C PHE A 133 -7.43 -5.73 6.49
N ASP A 134 -6.82 -4.87 7.28
CA ASP A 134 -6.40 -5.14 8.65
C ASP A 134 -7.61 -5.35 9.57
N ARG A 135 -7.62 -6.47 10.31
CA ARG A 135 -8.70 -6.83 11.22
C ARG A 135 -8.94 -5.80 12.32
N GLN A 136 -7.87 -5.21 12.88
CA GLN A 136 -7.99 -4.16 13.89
C GLN A 136 -8.70 -2.93 13.31
N LEU A 137 -8.33 -2.46 12.11
CA LEU A 137 -8.96 -1.30 11.49
C LEU A 137 -10.38 -1.57 11.01
N LYS A 138 -10.68 -2.80 10.59
CA LYS A 138 -12.06 -3.22 10.32
C LYS A 138 -12.90 -3.12 11.59
N TYR A 139 -12.41 -3.65 12.72
CA TYR A 139 -13.12 -3.58 13.99
C TYR A 139 -13.24 -2.14 14.51
N ALA A 140 -12.18 -1.32 14.33
CA ALA A 140 -12.23 0.11 14.64
C ALA A 140 -13.34 0.84 13.86
N LYS A 141 -13.48 0.57 12.56
CA LYS A 141 -14.56 1.09 11.73
C LYS A 141 -15.94 0.66 12.27
N ASP A 142 -16.13 -0.62 12.52
CA ASP A 142 -17.40 -1.14 13.05
C ASP A 142 -17.74 -0.50 14.41
N SER A 143 -16.76 -0.32 15.29
CA SER A 143 -16.92 0.33 16.59
C SER A 143 -17.28 1.81 16.46
N PHE A 144 -16.63 2.53 15.55
CA PHE A 144 -16.95 3.92 15.25
C PHE A 144 -18.37 4.07 14.70
N MET A 145 -18.74 3.24 13.73
CA MET A 145 -20.07 3.25 13.11
C MET A 145 -21.20 2.93 14.10
N LYS A 146 -20.92 2.13 15.14
CA LYS A 146 -21.83 1.87 16.25
C LYS A 146 -21.89 3.01 17.27
N GLY A 147 -21.11 4.06 17.11
CA GLY A 147 -21.09 5.23 17.99
C GLY A 147 -20.43 4.99 19.34
N LEU A 148 -19.60 3.93 19.50
CA LEU A 148 -19.06 3.53 20.82
C LEU A 148 -18.14 4.59 21.43
N ILE A 149 -17.49 5.41 20.64
CA ILE A 149 -16.62 6.50 21.15
C ILE A 149 -17.31 7.88 21.14
N GLY A 150 -18.57 7.96 20.70
CA GLY A 150 -19.29 9.22 20.59
C GLY A 150 -18.77 10.11 19.44
N ILE A 151 -18.78 11.43 19.64
CA ILE A 151 -18.29 12.41 18.65
C ILE A 151 -16.76 12.39 18.64
N PRO A 152 -16.09 12.22 17.48
CA PRO A 152 -14.63 12.26 17.43
C PRO A 152 -14.11 13.67 17.77
N LEU A 153 -13.06 13.73 18.57
CA LEU A 153 -12.40 14.96 19.01
C LEU A 153 -11.05 15.14 18.34
N TYR A 154 -10.21 14.09 18.40
CA TYR A 154 -8.94 14.05 17.70
C TYR A 154 -8.45 12.63 17.44
N SER A 155 -7.51 12.53 16.50
CA SER A 155 -6.72 11.33 16.22
C SER A 155 -5.24 11.65 16.29
N PHE A 156 -4.45 10.69 16.75
CA PHE A 156 -3.00 10.77 16.75
C PHE A 156 -2.41 9.51 16.12
N THR A 157 -1.41 9.72 15.28
CA THR A 157 -0.70 8.63 14.60
C THR A 157 0.78 8.90 14.59
N GLU A 158 1.58 7.91 14.97
CA GLU A 158 3.00 7.88 14.72
C GLU A 158 3.35 6.73 13.78
N TYR A 159 3.97 7.04 12.64
CA TYR A 159 4.44 6.02 11.69
C TYR A 159 5.86 6.32 11.28
N THR A 160 6.80 5.54 11.80
CA THR A 160 8.24 5.75 11.64
C THR A 160 8.91 4.54 11.01
N GLN A 161 10.06 4.77 10.38
CA GLN A 161 10.90 3.69 9.82
C GLN A 161 12.38 3.92 10.12
N ARG A 162 13.13 2.80 10.10
CA ARG A 162 14.58 2.80 10.29
C ARG A 162 15.29 3.62 9.24
N LYS A 163 16.44 4.20 9.63
CA LYS A 163 17.33 4.99 8.77
C LYS A 163 17.84 4.24 7.53
N GLU A 164 17.97 2.91 7.60
CA GLU A 164 18.41 2.09 6.47
C GLU A 164 17.44 2.18 5.27
N VAL A 165 16.15 2.44 5.50
CA VAL A 165 15.16 2.50 4.43
C VAL A 165 15.49 3.61 3.43
N PRO A 166 15.60 4.90 3.82
CA PRO A 166 15.98 5.96 2.88
C PRO A 166 17.45 5.91 2.45
N LEU A 167 18.36 5.41 3.32
CA LEU A 167 19.79 5.39 3.03
C LEU A 167 20.19 4.30 2.02
N GLU A 168 19.54 3.14 2.06
CA GLU A 168 19.91 1.96 1.31
C GLU A 168 18.80 1.53 0.34
N ASN A 169 17.62 1.18 0.87
CA ASN A 169 16.55 0.57 0.09
C ASN A 169 15.99 1.51 -0.98
N PHE A 170 15.86 2.81 -0.66
CA PHE A 170 15.24 3.81 -1.54
C PHE A 170 16.25 4.84 -2.08
N ARG A 171 17.54 4.65 -1.84
CA ARG A 171 18.59 5.62 -2.17
C ARG A 171 18.49 6.17 -3.60
N SER A 172 18.09 5.36 -4.55
CA SER A 172 18.01 5.74 -5.98
C SER A 172 16.83 6.66 -6.33
N TRP A 173 15.81 6.77 -5.46
CA TRP A 173 14.60 7.54 -5.78
C TRP A 173 13.99 8.31 -4.60
N VAL A 174 14.52 8.18 -3.39
CA VAL A 174 13.98 8.78 -2.18
C VAL A 174 13.80 10.31 -2.27
N GLU A 175 14.67 11.00 -3.00
CA GLU A 175 14.58 12.47 -3.23
C GLU A 175 13.42 12.88 -4.13
N LYS A 176 12.82 11.92 -4.85
CA LYS A 176 11.66 12.14 -5.74
C LYS A 176 10.33 11.83 -5.03
N SER A 177 10.36 11.53 -3.74
CA SER A 177 9.21 11.34 -2.87
C SER A 177 9.51 11.95 -1.50
N ASN A 178 8.66 11.73 -0.51
CA ASN A 178 8.89 12.16 0.87
C ASN A 178 8.25 11.17 1.85
N ILE A 179 8.65 11.28 3.12
CA ILE A 179 8.19 10.37 4.17
C ILE A 179 6.68 10.39 4.37
N PHE A 180 6.01 11.55 4.19
CA PHE A 180 4.58 11.64 4.38
C PHE A 180 3.82 10.94 3.24
N SER A 181 4.19 11.20 1.98
CA SER A 181 3.62 10.50 0.81
C SER A 181 3.86 9.00 0.88
N TYR A 182 5.00 8.58 1.45
CA TYR A 182 5.33 7.16 1.58
C TYR A 182 4.64 6.47 2.77
N LEU A 183 4.56 7.09 3.95
CA LEU A 183 3.97 6.51 5.17
C LEU A 183 2.69 7.20 5.61
N GLY A 184 2.71 8.53 5.77
CA GLY A 184 1.60 9.29 6.36
C GLY A 184 0.29 9.13 5.61
N VAL A 185 0.33 9.02 4.30
CA VAL A 185 -0.83 8.81 3.42
C VAL A 185 -1.68 7.61 3.83
N HIS A 186 -1.09 6.55 4.38
CA HIS A 186 -1.84 5.40 4.90
C HIS A 186 -2.84 5.80 5.98
N TYR A 187 -2.47 6.73 6.87
CA TYR A 187 -3.32 7.11 7.98
C TYR A 187 -4.29 8.25 7.64
N VAL A 188 -4.03 8.98 6.57
CA VAL A 188 -5.05 9.81 5.94
C VAL A 188 -6.18 8.90 5.42
N ASP A 189 -5.82 7.84 4.72
CA ASP A 189 -6.78 6.84 4.24
C ASP A 189 -7.50 6.11 5.38
N VAL A 190 -6.78 5.74 6.45
CA VAL A 190 -7.37 5.07 7.62
C VAL A 190 -8.46 5.91 8.28
N ILE A 191 -8.24 7.22 8.50
CA ILE A 191 -9.29 8.09 9.06
C ILE A 191 -10.50 8.13 8.14
N LYS A 192 -10.29 8.33 6.85
CA LYS A 192 -11.39 8.30 5.88
C LYS A 192 -12.14 6.97 5.91
N TYR A 193 -11.43 5.85 5.91
CA TYR A 193 -12.00 4.51 5.94
C TYR A 193 -12.80 4.22 7.22
N VAL A 194 -12.26 4.59 8.38
CA VAL A 194 -12.87 4.34 9.69
C VAL A 194 -14.08 5.23 9.93
N THR A 195 -13.97 6.53 9.62
CA THR A 195 -14.96 7.53 10.02
C THR A 195 -15.88 8.00 8.90
N GLY A 196 -15.52 7.76 7.63
CA GLY A 196 -16.22 8.32 6.48
C GLY A 196 -16.09 9.84 6.32
N SER A 197 -15.21 10.48 7.12
CA SER A 197 -15.04 11.93 7.15
C SER A 197 -14.34 12.49 5.91
N THR A 198 -14.46 13.80 5.71
CA THR A 198 -13.85 14.52 4.58
C THR A 198 -12.79 15.50 5.10
N PRO A 199 -11.57 15.54 4.53
CA PRO A 199 -10.56 16.51 4.93
C PRO A 199 -10.95 17.92 4.48
N LYS A 200 -10.72 18.91 5.34
CA LYS A 200 -11.08 20.32 5.09
C LYS A 200 -9.88 21.26 5.03
N ARG A 201 -8.89 21.01 5.87
CA ARG A 201 -7.68 21.83 5.94
C ARG A 201 -6.50 20.99 6.37
N VAL A 202 -5.35 21.27 5.80
CA VAL A 202 -4.08 20.64 6.15
C VAL A 202 -3.03 21.70 6.44
N SER A 203 -2.19 21.42 7.44
CA SER A 203 -0.94 22.15 7.71
C SER A 203 0.13 21.16 8.08
N ALA A 204 1.37 21.44 7.70
CA ALA A 204 2.48 20.53 7.98
C ALA A 204 3.78 21.29 8.25
N THR A 205 4.65 20.67 9.05
CA THR A 205 6.03 21.09 9.29
C THR A 205 6.97 19.95 9.00
N GLY A 206 8.05 20.23 8.29
CA GLY A 206 9.06 19.23 7.95
C GLY A 206 10.45 19.64 8.41
N GLN A 207 11.29 18.66 8.78
CA GLN A 207 12.68 18.86 9.19
C GLN A 207 13.62 18.13 8.22
N LYS A 208 14.77 18.77 7.94
CA LYS A 208 15.85 18.26 7.07
C LYS A 208 17.19 18.48 7.76
N TYR A 209 17.72 17.47 8.42
CA TYR A 209 19.01 17.51 9.10
C TYR A 209 19.84 16.27 8.82
N PHE A 210 19.36 15.11 9.24
CA PHE A 210 20.09 13.85 9.17
C PHE A 210 20.30 13.40 7.73
N LEU A 211 19.24 13.28 6.93
CA LEU A 211 19.35 12.86 5.52
C LEU A 211 20.13 13.85 4.68
N SER A 212 19.95 15.16 4.94
CA SER A 212 20.74 16.21 4.27
C SER A 212 22.23 16.09 4.59
N SER A 213 22.62 15.72 5.84
CA SER A 213 24.02 15.46 6.19
C SER A 213 24.61 14.24 5.49
N LYS A 214 23.76 13.38 4.93
CA LYS A 214 24.14 12.19 4.11
C LYS A 214 24.03 12.46 2.59
N GLY A 215 23.84 13.71 2.18
CA GLY A 215 23.69 14.09 0.79
C GLY A 215 22.36 13.64 0.16
N ILE A 216 21.29 13.53 0.96
CA ILE A 216 19.94 13.17 0.50
C ILE A 216 19.00 14.35 0.75
N ASN A 217 18.49 14.96 -0.30
CA ASN A 217 17.62 16.11 -0.21
C ASN A 217 16.16 15.73 -0.06
N THR A 218 15.80 15.17 1.11
CA THR A 218 14.41 14.90 1.47
C THR A 218 14.19 15.18 2.96
N PHE A 219 12.94 15.08 3.45
CA PHE A 219 12.61 15.31 4.85
C PHE A 219 12.97 14.10 5.72
N ASP A 220 13.61 14.36 6.86
CA ASP A 220 13.81 13.38 7.93
C ASP A 220 12.49 13.01 8.60
N SER A 221 11.68 14.04 8.84
CA SER A 221 10.40 13.96 9.53
C SER A 221 9.42 14.98 8.99
N ILE A 222 8.14 14.61 8.97
CA ILE A 222 7.01 15.52 8.68
C ILE A 222 5.95 15.29 9.75
N GLN A 223 5.49 16.41 10.35
CA GLN A 223 4.33 16.47 11.22
C GLN A 223 3.20 17.12 10.43
N CYS A 224 2.12 16.42 10.28
CA CYS A 224 0.95 16.88 9.53
C CYS A 224 -0.25 16.99 10.45
N ASN A 225 -0.99 18.09 10.34
CA ASN A 225 -2.23 18.34 11.05
C ASN A 225 -3.36 18.52 10.04
N ILE A 226 -4.42 17.68 10.12
CA ILE A 226 -5.54 17.66 9.20
C ILE A 226 -6.83 17.89 9.99
N ILE A 227 -7.62 18.87 9.57
CA ILE A 227 -8.99 19.07 10.08
C ILE A 227 -9.95 18.27 9.20
N TRP A 228 -10.69 17.39 9.84
CA TRP A 228 -11.72 16.53 9.22
C TRP A 228 -13.12 17.00 9.58
N GLU A 229 -14.05 16.84 8.65
CA GLU A 229 -15.48 17.04 8.87
C GLU A 229 -16.20 15.69 8.75
N THR A 230 -16.92 15.32 9.80
CA THR A 230 -17.80 14.14 9.79
C THR A 230 -19.04 14.37 8.93
N ASN A 231 -19.79 13.31 8.63
CA ASN A 231 -21.07 13.40 7.94
C ASN A 231 -22.09 14.28 8.70
N ASN A 232 -21.98 14.35 10.04
CA ASN A 232 -22.81 15.21 10.90
C ASN A 232 -22.28 16.63 11.05
N LYS A 233 -21.33 17.07 10.22
CA LYS A 233 -20.76 18.41 10.20
C LYS A 233 -19.94 18.77 11.43
N THR A 234 -19.57 17.82 12.28
CA THR A 234 -18.64 18.05 13.39
C THR A 234 -17.21 18.00 12.89
N LEU A 235 -16.35 18.86 13.46
CA LEU A 235 -14.94 18.91 13.11
C LEU A 235 -14.11 18.17 14.16
N PHE A 236 -13.07 17.48 13.71
CA PHE A 236 -12.05 16.93 14.58
C PHE A 236 -10.67 17.00 13.92
N ASN A 237 -9.63 16.83 14.73
CA ASN A 237 -8.26 17.01 14.32
C ASN A 237 -7.52 15.68 14.21
N GLN A 238 -6.72 15.51 13.17
CA GLN A 238 -5.78 14.41 13.06
C GLN A 238 -4.35 14.92 13.02
N ILE A 239 -3.50 14.37 13.88
CA ILE A 239 -2.06 14.62 13.89
C ILE A 239 -1.36 13.36 13.42
N ILE A 240 -0.54 13.49 12.37
CA ILE A 240 0.28 12.40 11.84
C ILE A 240 1.74 12.80 11.94
N ILE A 241 2.54 11.99 12.63
CA ILE A 241 3.99 12.11 12.70
C ILE A 241 4.59 10.98 11.88
N SER A 242 5.40 11.34 10.88
CA SER A 242 6.11 10.37 10.04
C SER A 242 7.59 10.71 9.99
N ASN A 243 8.47 9.73 10.21
CA ASN A 243 9.91 9.95 10.11
C ASN A 243 10.68 8.74 9.57
N TRP A 244 11.86 9.02 9.00
CA TRP A 244 12.85 8.07 8.50
C TRP A 244 14.13 8.04 9.37
N VAL A 245 14.02 8.39 10.63
CA VAL A 245 15.18 8.52 11.51
C VAL A 245 15.13 7.57 12.71
N GLU A 246 14.29 6.56 12.64
CA GLU A 246 14.27 5.50 13.65
C GLU A 246 15.60 4.74 13.67
N SER A 247 15.99 4.25 14.85
CA SER A 247 17.24 3.50 15.00
C SER A 247 17.24 2.22 14.15
N ASN A 248 18.35 1.94 13.45
CA ASN A 248 18.50 0.65 12.76
C ASN A 248 18.54 -0.55 13.71
N LYS A 249 18.72 -0.29 15.03
CA LYS A 249 18.67 -1.31 16.09
C LYS A 249 17.31 -1.42 16.77
N SER A 250 16.29 -0.70 16.30
CA SER A 250 14.94 -0.90 16.83
C SER A 250 14.46 -2.34 16.53
N SER A 251 13.65 -2.88 17.43
CA SER A 251 13.16 -4.27 17.38
C SER A 251 12.28 -4.59 16.16
N ALA A 252 11.68 -3.56 15.55
CA ALA A 252 10.92 -3.67 14.31
C ALA A 252 11.40 -2.64 13.28
N MET A 253 11.15 -2.90 11.99
CA MET A 253 11.48 -1.96 10.91
C MET A 253 10.70 -0.66 11.02
N SER A 254 9.48 -0.72 11.53
CA SER A 254 8.55 0.40 11.64
C SER A 254 7.84 0.40 12.98
N LYS A 255 7.64 1.57 13.56
CA LYS A 255 6.68 1.80 14.64
C LYS A 255 5.39 2.35 14.05
N GLN A 256 4.25 1.86 14.48
CA GLN A 256 2.95 2.22 13.92
C GLN A 256 1.90 2.22 15.03
N ASP A 257 1.49 3.41 15.45
CA ASP A 257 0.46 3.61 16.48
C ASP A 257 -0.66 4.47 15.92
N PHE A 258 -1.91 4.07 16.13
CA PHE A 258 -3.11 4.81 15.74
C PHE A 258 -4.07 4.93 16.90
N HIS A 259 -4.47 6.16 17.19
CA HIS A 259 -5.42 6.50 18.25
C HIS A 259 -6.53 7.38 17.69
N LEU A 260 -7.77 7.08 18.04
CA LEU A 260 -8.95 7.90 17.73
C LEU A 260 -9.75 8.10 19.01
N ILE A 261 -9.86 9.36 19.46
CA ILE A 261 -10.48 9.76 20.71
C ILE A 261 -11.78 10.50 20.43
N GLY A 262 -12.83 10.11 21.14
CA GLY A 262 -14.13 10.74 21.08
C GLY A 262 -14.68 11.11 22.45
N THR A 263 -15.88 11.68 22.48
CA THR A 263 -16.52 12.17 23.71
C THR A 263 -16.92 11.08 24.71
N SER A 264 -17.03 9.83 24.26
CA SER A 264 -17.49 8.72 25.07
C SER A 264 -16.48 7.57 25.17
N GLY A 265 -15.31 7.69 24.53
CA GLY A 265 -14.30 6.63 24.54
C GLY A 265 -13.18 6.84 23.55
N ARG A 266 -12.34 5.81 23.40
CA ARG A 266 -11.19 5.84 22.49
C ARG A 266 -11.00 4.48 21.81
N ILE A 267 -10.38 4.52 20.65
CA ILE A 267 -9.89 3.37 19.92
C ILE A 267 -8.37 3.49 19.82
N ASP A 268 -7.66 2.46 20.28
CA ASP A 268 -6.21 2.35 20.19
C ASP A 268 -5.84 1.11 19.37
N CYS A 269 -5.02 1.30 18.34
CA CYS A 269 -4.51 0.24 17.49
C CYS A 269 -2.98 0.30 17.46
N GLU A 270 -2.34 -0.61 18.15
CA GLU A 270 -0.91 -0.87 17.98
C GLU A 270 -0.73 -1.81 16.80
N GLN A 271 0.03 -1.38 15.79
CA GLN A 271 0.17 -2.12 14.53
C GLN A 271 1.62 -2.58 14.25
N LYS A 272 2.51 -2.48 15.23
CA LYS A 272 3.90 -2.93 15.12
C LYS A 272 4.02 -4.44 15.37
N GLU A 273 3.72 -4.88 16.57
CA GLU A 273 3.92 -6.26 17.01
C GLU A 273 2.64 -7.00 17.43
N ARG A 274 1.61 -6.25 17.82
CA ARG A 274 0.33 -6.81 18.28
C ARG A 274 0.46 -7.82 19.42
N GLY A 275 1.45 -7.59 20.28
CA GLY A 275 1.77 -8.46 21.42
C GLY A 275 2.66 -9.66 21.09
N LEU A 276 3.10 -9.85 19.84
CA LEU A 276 4.03 -10.95 19.49
C LEU A 276 5.49 -10.51 19.57
N ARG A 277 6.22 -11.08 20.52
CA ARG A 277 7.67 -10.92 20.69
C ARG A 277 8.34 -12.27 20.69
N ILE A 278 9.47 -12.37 19.99
CA ILE A 278 10.31 -13.56 19.97
C ILE A 278 11.67 -13.19 20.56
N LEU A 279 12.05 -13.89 21.62
CA LEU A 279 13.33 -13.74 22.28
C LEU A 279 14.11 -15.06 22.11
N THR A 280 15.35 -14.97 21.66
CA THR A 280 16.24 -16.12 21.53
C THR A 280 17.62 -15.78 22.06
N ASP A 281 18.40 -16.76 22.38
CA ASP A 281 19.78 -16.58 22.85
C ASP A 281 20.71 -16.06 21.73
N THR A 282 20.31 -16.18 20.49
CA THR A 282 21.13 -15.84 19.31
C THR A 282 20.74 -14.51 18.67
N ASN A 283 19.51 -14.07 18.84
CA ASN A 283 19.00 -12.87 18.22
C ASN A 283 18.52 -11.88 19.27
N TYR A 284 18.53 -10.59 18.90
CA TYR A 284 17.81 -9.56 19.68
C TYR A 284 16.31 -9.86 19.71
N THR A 285 15.60 -9.20 20.62
CA THR A 285 14.13 -9.25 20.63
C THR A 285 13.57 -8.85 19.27
N GLU A 286 12.82 -9.74 18.66
CA GLU A 286 12.07 -9.48 17.44
C GLU A 286 10.62 -9.19 17.76
N GLU A 287 10.11 -8.05 17.29
CA GLU A 287 8.72 -7.65 17.37
C GLU A 287 8.08 -7.83 15.99
N ILE A 288 7.15 -8.76 15.90
CA ILE A 288 6.63 -9.25 14.62
C ILE A 288 5.14 -8.93 14.52
N ASN A 289 4.74 -8.19 13.47
CA ASN A 289 3.33 -8.08 13.12
C ASN A 289 2.88 -9.40 12.44
N PRO A 290 2.05 -10.23 13.09
CA PRO A 290 1.64 -11.51 12.54
C PRO A 290 0.60 -11.38 11.41
N ASP A 291 -0.05 -10.24 11.29
CA ASP A 291 -1.22 -10.05 10.42
C ASP A 291 -0.89 -9.37 9.09
N PHE A 292 0.35 -8.91 8.86
CA PHE A 292 0.67 -8.17 7.62
C PHE A 292 0.85 -9.11 6.41
N THR A 293 1.91 -9.87 6.40
CA THR A 293 2.22 -10.86 5.35
C THR A 293 3.09 -11.93 5.99
N ARG A 294 2.52 -13.08 6.24
CA ARG A 294 3.20 -14.20 6.90
C ARG A 294 2.94 -15.49 6.16
N ILE A 295 3.87 -16.41 6.34
CA ILE A 295 3.79 -17.77 5.81
C ILE A 295 3.42 -18.70 6.95
N PHE A 296 2.43 -19.53 6.72
CA PHE A 296 1.98 -20.53 7.67
C PHE A 296 2.07 -21.92 7.06
N SER A 297 2.47 -22.88 7.88
CA SER A 297 2.41 -24.31 7.52
C SER A 297 0.96 -24.78 7.54
N GLN A 298 0.55 -25.49 6.49
CA GLN A 298 -0.79 -26.04 6.34
C GLN A 298 -0.69 -27.50 5.87
N LYS A 299 -0.70 -28.46 6.81
CA LYS A 299 -0.46 -29.89 6.55
C LYS A 299 0.85 -30.10 5.77
N GLU A 300 0.78 -30.45 4.50
CA GLU A 300 1.92 -30.72 3.62
C GLU A 300 2.33 -29.52 2.74
N SER A 301 1.76 -28.35 2.98
CA SER A 301 2.02 -27.17 2.16
C SER A 301 2.10 -25.90 2.99
N PHE A 302 2.48 -24.79 2.35
CA PHE A 302 2.50 -23.47 2.94
C PHE A 302 1.46 -22.56 2.27
N ILE A 303 1.02 -21.54 3.01
CA ILE A 303 0.14 -20.49 2.53
C ILE A 303 0.62 -19.14 3.04
N PHE A 304 0.46 -18.09 2.24
CA PHE A 304 0.63 -16.73 2.71
C PHE A 304 -0.71 -16.15 3.17
N GLU A 305 -0.72 -15.54 4.33
CA GLU A 305 -1.88 -14.88 4.93
C GLU A 305 -1.53 -13.47 5.40
N GLY A 306 -2.55 -12.67 5.67
CA GLY A 306 -2.46 -11.35 6.23
C GLY A 306 -3.02 -10.27 5.30
N TYR A 307 -3.20 -9.06 5.86
CA TYR A 307 -3.90 -7.98 5.17
C TYR A 307 -3.16 -7.47 3.90
N GLY A 308 -1.84 -7.64 3.81
CA GLY A 308 -1.08 -7.34 2.58
C GLY A 308 -1.31 -8.38 1.48
N ILE A 309 -1.69 -9.62 1.82
CA ILE A 309 -2.08 -10.66 0.87
C ILE A 309 -3.53 -10.47 0.45
N ASP A 310 -4.41 -10.18 1.41
CA ASP A 310 -5.84 -10.05 1.18
C ASP A 310 -6.19 -8.88 0.27
N SER A 311 -5.43 -7.77 0.31
CA SER A 311 -5.60 -6.64 -0.60
C SER A 311 -5.38 -7.05 -2.07
N ILE A 312 -4.35 -7.83 -2.34
CA ILE A 312 -4.04 -8.33 -3.69
C ILE A 312 -5.07 -9.36 -4.15
N LYS A 313 -5.45 -10.29 -3.27
CA LYS A 313 -6.49 -11.29 -3.57
C LYS A 313 -7.82 -10.63 -3.91
N ASN A 314 -8.20 -9.59 -3.16
CA ASN A 314 -9.42 -8.83 -3.42
C ASN A 314 -9.40 -8.17 -4.80
N TYR A 315 -8.30 -7.51 -5.17
CA TYR A 315 -8.16 -6.94 -6.50
C TYR A 315 -8.32 -7.98 -7.62
N LEU A 316 -7.61 -9.10 -7.52
CA LEU A 316 -7.69 -10.17 -8.51
C LEU A 316 -9.09 -10.78 -8.60
N HIS A 317 -9.79 -10.90 -7.48
CA HIS A 317 -11.17 -11.37 -7.44
C HIS A 317 -12.12 -10.41 -8.18
N ASN A 318 -11.97 -9.11 -7.96
CA ASN A 318 -12.76 -8.10 -8.66
C ASN A 318 -12.52 -8.11 -10.18
N ILE A 319 -11.27 -8.34 -10.59
CA ILE A 319 -10.92 -8.50 -12.01
C ILE A 319 -11.61 -9.72 -12.64
N LEU A 320 -11.56 -10.88 -11.96
CA LEU A 320 -12.17 -12.12 -12.48
C LEU A 320 -13.68 -12.00 -12.61
N ASN A 321 -14.34 -11.42 -11.64
CA ASN A 321 -15.78 -11.30 -11.61
C ASN A 321 -16.31 -10.15 -12.47
N GLN A 322 -15.43 -9.25 -12.92
CA GLN A 322 -15.78 -8.02 -13.65
C GLN A 322 -16.87 -7.18 -12.91
N ASP A 323 -16.99 -7.38 -11.61
CA ASP A 323 -17.91 -6.63 -10.76
C ASP A 323 -17.18 -5.45 -10.13
N PHE A 324 -17.25 -4.32 -10.82
CA PHE A 324 -16.65 -3.06 -10.37
C PHE A 324 -17.67 -2.12 -9.71
N GLN A 325 -18.92 -2.54 -9.59
CA GLN A 325 -20.00 -1.77 -8.96
C GLN A 325 -20.23 -2.18 -7.50
N ASN A 326 -20.18 -3.48 -7.20
CA ASN A 326 -20.41 -4.05 -5.87
C ASN A 326 -19.08 -4.38 -5.17
N LEU A 327 -18.18 -3.41 -5.12
CA LEU A 327 -16.86 -3.62 -4.52
C LEU A 327 -16.96 -3.88 -3.01
N ASP A 328 -16.08 -4.75 -2.52
CA ASP A 328 -15.83 -4.87 -1.09
C ASP A 328 -15.52 -3.48 -0.52
N CYS A 329 -16.16 -3.12 0.60
CA CYS A 329 -15.99 -1.81 1.26
C CYS A 329 -14.53 -1.50 1.65
N ARG A 330 -13.64 -2.49 1.60
CA ARG A 330 -12.19 -2.36 1.82
C ARG A 330 -11.43 -2.00 0.52
N ALA A 331 -12.00 -2.26 -0.66
CA ALA A 331 -11.39 -1.86 -1.91
C ALA A 331 -11.38 -0.32 -2.01
N CYS A 332 -10.22 0.27 -2.20
CA CYS A 332 -10.08 1.71 -2.40
C CYS A 332 -10.09 2.03 -3.89
N ASN A 333 -11.19 2.55 -4.38
CA ASN A 333 -11.25 3.08 -5.75
C ASN A 333 -10.60 4.48 -5.83
N ILE A 334 -10.36 4.94 -7.05
CA ILE A 334 -9.68 6.22 -7.29
C ILE A 334 -10.41 7.41 -6.66
N LYS A 335 -11.76 7.44 -6.65
CA LYS A 335 -12.53 8.52 -6.05
C LYS A 335 -12.28 8.64 -4.55
N GLU A 336 -12.14 7.51 -3.86
CA GLU A 336 -11.79 7.49 -2.45
C GLU A 336 -10.33 7.90 -2.22
N ALA A 337 -9.41 7.45 -3.09
CA ALA A 337 -7.99 7.74 -2.98
C ALA A 337 -7.67 9.23 -3.13
N LEU A 338 -8.45 10.01 -3.90
CA LEU A 338 -8.26 11.45 -4.08
C LEU A 338 -8.19 12.21 -2.74
N SER A 339 -8.88 11.74 -1.71
CA SER A 339 -8.83 12.39 -0.38
C SER A 339 -7.50 12.21 0.33
N SER A 340 -6.67 11.30 -0.13
CA SER A 340 -5.37 10.97 0.47
C SER A 340 -4.20 11.51 -0.37
N THR A 341 -4.46 12.04 -1.56
CA THR A 341 -3.48 12.75 -2.39
C THR A 341 -3.46 14.22 -2.04
#